data_034e64ddecc6592a0049908df4310f5b
#
_entry.id   034e64ddecc6592a0049908df4310f5b
#
_cell.length_a   1.000
_cell.length_b   1.000
_cell.length_c   1.000
_cell.angle_alpha   90.00
_cell.angle_beta   90.00
_cell.angle_gamma   90.00
#
_symmetry.space_group_name_H-M   'P 1'
#
loop_
_entity.id
_entity.type
_entity.pdbx_description
1 polymer ?
#
loop_
_entity_poly.entity_id
_entity_poly.type
_entity_poly.pdbx_seq_one_letter_code
_entity_poly.pdbx_strand_id
1 'polypeptide(L)'
;MKAAHFLRIALLIALPSALLAAPLGAQAPSPRWSTVALADLHKWVAAAPADALPAPDASALEAAERLGDGAAVDRAADGLALKLATMHLTGCCGANHAGWHIVDSDSTADLPARIAAAVSGGTLDAFFTGLAPQNPDYAALRAAYAAEQDPGRKATLARNMERWRWLPRDPGSRYLLVNTAAFEVRYWSGGKLVDRRAVINGKVSSPTPIFAARVTGITFNPWWDIPPNIVREGIGKLARTNPAAARARGYVWSGGKFRQRPGPTNSLGLMKLVMPNPFNIYLHDTPSKSLFARPVRAFSHGCVRVSDALGFASVLLGEDRAAVNARVASGATATVSLPAAMPVYIAYFTAGLGPDGQVAFYPDIYGRDAAMGDMKDNKPFCAA
;
A
#
# COMPACT_ATOMS: atom_id res chain seq x y z
N MET A 1 -98.48 -35.41 -10.77
CA MET A 1 -98.26 -34.03 -11.36
C MET A 1 -96.87 -33.91 -11.87
N LYS A 2 -96.74 -33.75 -13.17
CA LYS A 2 -95.60 -33.38 -14.03
C LYS A 2 -94.28 -34.19 -13.89
N ALA A 3 -94.16 -35.15 -14.80
CA ALA A 3 -92.94 -35.84 -15.17
C ALA A 3 -92.02 -34.93 -15.99
N ALA A 4 -90.69 -34.99 -15.73
CA ALA A 4 -89.68 -34.38 -16.56
C ALA A 4 -88.80 -35.46 -17.17
N HIS A 5 -88.83 -35.51 -18.53
CA HIS A 5 -88.05 -36.41 -19.34
C HIS A 5 -86.55 -35.96 -19.38
N PHE A 6 -85.58 -36.85 -19.10
CA PHE A 6 -84.19 -36.65 -19.35
C PHE A 6 -83.79 -37.32 -20.67
N LEU A 7 -83.37 -36.49 -21.62
CA LEU A 7 -82.81 -36.92 -22.92
C LEU A 7 -81.30 -37.15 -22.70
N ARG A 8 -80.77 -38.33 -22.89
CA ARG A 8 -79.35 -38.62 -22.86
C ARG A 8 -78.73 -38.41 -24.23
N ILE A 9 -77.93 -37.39 -24.41
CA ILE A 9 -77.08 -37.18 -25.57
C ILE A 9 -75.72 -37.83 -25.30
N ALA A 10 -75.34 -38.83 -26.11
CA ALA A 10 -74.01 -39.45 -26.08
C ALA A 10 -73.05 -38.59 -26.91
N LEU A 11 -72.03 -38.03 -26.22
CA LEU A 11 -70.97 -37.24 -26.85
C LEU A 11 -69.78 -38.16 -27.16
N LEU A 12 -69.53 -38.39 -28.42
CA LEU A 12 -68.31 -39.08 -28.91
C LEU A 12 -67.12 -38.09 -28.82
N ILE A 13 -66.22 -38.37 -27.93
CA ILE A 13 -64.95 -37.60 -27.79
C ILE A 13 -63.91 -38.28 -28.67
N ALA A 14 -63.55 -37.66 -29.82
CA ALA A 14 -62.38 -38.03 -30.61
C ALA A 14 -61.13 -37.52 -29.92
N LEU A 15 -60.21 -38.39 -29.48
CA LEU A 15 -58.88 -38.05 -28.94
C LEU A 15 -57.96 -37.70 -30.12
N PRO A 16 -57.31 -36.48 -30.09
CA PRO A 16 -56.24 -36.19 -31.02
C PRO A 16 -54.96 -36.91 -30.57
N SER A 17 -54.34 -37.66 -31.46
CA SER A 17 -53.03 -38.26 -31.32
C SER A 17 -51.99 -37.15 -31.29
N ALA A 18 -51.53 -36.77 -30.10
CA ALA A 18 -50.41 -35.87 -29.94
C ALA A 18 -49.13 -36.61 -30.32
N LEU A 19 -48.47 -36.24 -31.43
CA LEU A 19 -47.08 -36.56 -31.70
C LEU A 19 -46.22 -35.86 -30.63
N LEU A 20 -45.64 -36.64 -29.73
CA LEU A 20 -44.58 -36.20 -28.87
C LEU A 20 -43.37 -35.87 -29.76
N ALA A 21 -43.16 -34.54 -30.05
CA ALA A 21 -41.91 -34.06 -30.56
C ALA A 21 -40.88 -34.24 -29.44
N ALA A 22 -39.86 -35.06 -29.66
CA ALA A 22 -38.71 -35.17 -28.77
C ALA A 22 -38.09 -33.75 -28.56
N PRO A 23 -37.72 -33.37 -27.33
CA PRO A 23 -37.07 -32.09 -27.13
C PRO A 23 -35.77 -32.11 -27.93
N LEU A 24 -35.59 -31.15 -28.85
CA LEU A 24 -34.29 -30.80 -29.44
C LEU A 24 -33.31 -30.65 -28.28
N GLY A 25 -32.26 -31.50 -28.25
CA GLY A 25 -31.28 -31.51 -27.22
C GLY A 25 -30.82 -30.09 -26.95
N ALA A 26 -31.00 -29.63 -25.72
CA ALA A 26 -30.46 -28.34 -25.27
C ALA A 26 -28.96 -28.41 -25.52
N GLN A 27 -28.50 -27.65 -26.51
CA GLN A 27 -27.09 -27.49 -26.80
C GLN A 27 -26.44 -26.99 -25.50
N ALA A 28 -25.43 -27.69 -24.99
CA ALA A 28 -24.71 -27.25 -23.81
C ALA A 28 -24.27 -25.80 -24.04
N PRO A 29 -24.48 -24.92 -23.07
CA PRO A 29 -24.05 -23.51 -23.23
C PRO A 29 -22.57 -23.48 -23.63
N SER A 30 -22.26 -22.69 -24.64
CA SER A 30 -20.87 -22.50 -25.06
C SER A 30 -20.02 -22.06 -23.86
N PRO A 31 -18.79 -22.58 -23.71
CA PRO A 31 -17.92 -22.20 -22.61
C PRO A 31 -17.76 -20.67 -22.57
N ARG A 32 -17.84 -20.11 -21.39
CA ARG A 32 -17.65 -18.65 -21.20
C ARG A 32 -16.19 -18.25 -21.50
N TRP A 33 -15.24 -19.14 -21.20
CA TRP A 33 -13.83 -18.95 -21.50
C TRP A 33 -13.55 -19.39 -22.94
N SER A 34 -13.26 -18.41 -23.79
CA SER A 34 -12.82 -18.68 -25.17
C SER A 34 -11.39 -19.22 -25.20
N THR A 35 -11.02 -19.88 -26.31
CA THR A 35 -9.64 -20.35 -26.51
C THR A 35 -8.58 -19.22 -26.34
N VAL A 36 -8.93 -18.01 -26.78
CA VAL A 36 -8.03 -16.83 -26.62
C VAL A 36 -7.89 -16.45 -25.13
N ALA A 37 -8.99 -16.38 -24.39
CA ALA A 37 -8.94 -16.05 -22.97
C ALA A 37 -8.20 -17.12 -22.15
N LEU A 38 -8.33 -18.41 -22.49
CA LEU A 38 -7.56 -19.48 -21.87
C LEU A 38 -6.06 -19.36 -22.17
N ALA A 39 -5.70 -19.07 -23.42
CA ALA A 39 -4.30 -18.84 -23.79
C ALA A 39 -3.69 -17.65 -23.02
N ASP A 40 -4.44 -16.55 -22.87
CA ASP A 40 -4.01 -15.41 -22.06
C ASP A 40 -3.85 -15.80 -20.59
N LEU A 41 -4.78 -16.58 -20.01
CA LEU A 41 -4.68 -17.04 -18.63
C LEU A 41 -3.42 -17.90 -18.43
N HIS A 42 -3.18 -18.89 -19.29
CA HIS A 42 -1.97 -19.73 -19.25
C HIS A 42 -0.68 -18.88 -19.35
N LYS A 43 -0.65 -17.89 -20.25
CA LYS A 43 0.46 -16.94 -20.38
C LYS A 43 0.72 -16.22 -19.05
N TRP A 44 -0.32 -15.71 -18.39
CA TRP A 44 -0.19 -14.98 -17.12
C TRP A 44 0.20 -15.90 -15.96
N VAL A 45 -0.29 -17.14 -15.91
CA VAL A 45 0.17 -18.15 -14.94
C VAL A 45 1.67 -18.43 -15.11
N ALA A 46 2.12 -18.64 -16.34
CA ALA A 46 3.55 -18.88 -16.62
C ALA A 46 4.42 -17.66 -16.34
N ALA A 47 3.88 -16.44 -16.45
CA ALA A 47 4.59 -15.17 -16.21
C ALA A 47 4.68 -14.79 -14.73
N ALA A 48 3.87 -15.37 -13.85
CA ALA A 48 3.82 -15.00 -12.41
C ALA A 48 5.20 -14.98 -11.72
N PRO A 49 6.13 -15.94 -12.00
CA PRO A 49 7.48 -15.90 -11.41
C PRO A 49 8.30 -14.67 -11.79
N ALA A 50 8.04 -14.03 -12.94
CA ALA A 50 8.73 -12.79 -13.32
C ALA A 50 8.31 -11.59 -12.42
N ASP A 51 7.17 -11.71 -11.75
CA ASP A 51 6.68 -10.77 -10.75
C ASP A 51 7.00 -11.23 -9.31
N ALA A 52 7.93 -12.18 -9.14
CA ALA A 52 8.25 -12.78 -7.85
C ALA A 52 7.03 -13.38 -7.15
N LEU A 53 6.05 -13.88 -7.89
CA LEU A 53 4.88 -14.60 -7.41
C LEU A 53 5.03 -16.11 -7.69
N PRO A 54 4.50 -17.01 -6.82
CA PRO A 54 4.45 -18.42 -7.16
C PRO A 54 3.54 -18.61 -8.38
N ALA A 55 3.92 -19.49 -9.31
CA ALA A 55 3.01 -19.93 -10.35
C ALA A 55 1.86 -20.73 -9.69
N PRO A 56 0.60 -20.29 -9.83
CA PRO A 56 -0.51 -21.06 -9.28
C PRO A 56 -0.65 -22.40 -10.04
N ASP A 57 -1.11 -23.43 -9.32
CA ASP A 57 -1.34 -24.74 -9.90
C ASP A 57 -2.49 -24.70 -10.93
N ALA A 58 -2.17 -25.02 -12.19
CA ALA A 58 -3.09 -25.05 -13.32
C ALA A 58 -3.62 -26.46 -13.64
N SER A 59 -3.21 -27.49 -12.90
CA SER A 59 -3.49 -28.90 -13.23
C SER A 59 -4.98 -29.22 -13.40
N ALA A 60 -5.84 -28.58 -12.59
CA ALA A 60 -7.29 -28.75 -12.68
C ALA A 60 -7.85 -28.18 -14.01
N LEU A 61 -7.34 -27.03 -14.46
CA LEU A 61 -7.73 -26.44 -15.75
C LEU A 61 -7.25 -27.32 -16.90
N GLU A 62 -5.98 -27.73 -16.89
CA GLU A 62 -5.41 -28.60 -17.93
C GLU A 62 -6.13 -29.95 -18.03
N ALA A 63 -6.56 -30.50 -16.89
CA ALA A 63 -7.37 -31.73 -16.88
C ALA A 63 -8.76 -31.54 -17.53
N ALA A 64 -9.42 -30.43 -17.21
CA ALA A 64 -10.74 -30.09 -17.79
C ALA A 64 -10.66 -29.84 -19.30
N GLU A 65 -9.60 -29.15 -19.76
CA GLU A 65 -9.34 -28.92 -21.19
C GLU A 65 -9.13 -30.24 -21.97
N ARG A 66 -8.35 -31.18 -21.40
CA ARG A 66 -8.12 -32.49 -22.02
C ARG A 66 -9.41 -33.32 -22.14
N LEU A 67 -10.31 -33.16 -21.20
CA LEU A 67 -11.61 -33.88 -21.21
C LEU A 67 -12.66 -33.21 -22.13
N GLY A 68 -12.42 -31.96 -22.54
CA GLY A 68 -13.39 -31.20 -23.36
C GLY A 68 -14.66 -30.81 -22.58
N ASP A 69 -14.65 -30.84 -21.23
CA ASP A 69 -15.79 -30.44 -20.40
C ASP A 69 -15.82 -28.93 -20.22
N GLY A 70 -16.56 -28.22 -21.07
CA GLY A 70 -16.64 -26.78 -21.07
C GLY A 70 -17.05 -26.18 -19.72
N ALA A 71 -17.95 -26.82 -18.98
CA ALA A 71 -18.38 -26.33 -17.66
C ALA A 71 -17.29 -26.54 -16.60
N ALA A 72 -16.50 -27.61 -16.68
CA ALA A 72 -15.35 -27.81 -15.80
C ALA A 72 -14.23 -26.84 -16.15
N VAL A 73 -13.98 -26.56 -17.43
CA VAL A 73 -13.01 -25.53 -17.89
C VAL A 73 -13.39 -24.16 -17.32
N ASP A 74 -14.66 -23.73 -17.46
CA ASP A 74 -15.09 -22.43 -16.91
C ASP A 74 -14.85 -22.31 -15.40
N ARG A 75 -15.20 -23.34 -14.62
CA ARG A 75 -15.00 -23.34 -13.17
C ARG A 75 -13.50 -23.31 -12.76
N ALA A 76 -12.68 -24.12 -13.45
CA ALA A 76 -11.25 -24.20 -13.16
C ALA A 76 -10.53 -22.90 -13.56
N ALA A 77 -10.87 -22.33 -14.71
CA ALA A 77 -10.32 -21.07 -15.19
C ALA A 77 -10.71 -19.90 -14.28
N ASP A 78 -11.98 -19.83 -13.81
CA ASP A 78 -12.42 -18.82 -12.83
C ASP A 78 -11.61 -18.89 -11.54
N GLY A 79 -11.45 -20.09 -10.98
CA GLY A 79 -10.69 -20.28 -9.74
C GLY A 79 -9.21 -19.89 -9.90
N LEU A 80 -8.60 -20.30 -11.01
CA LEU A 80 -7.21 -19.98 -11.33
C LEU A 80 -6.99 -18.48 -11.57
N ALA A 81 -7.87 -17.85 -12.36
CA ALA A 81 -7.82 -16.42 -12.63
C ALA A 81 -8.03 -15.59 -11.35
N LEU A 82 -8.98 -15.98 -10.49
CA LEU A 82 -9.22 -15.31 -9.21
C LEU A 82 -8.01 -15.41 -8.28
N LYS A 83 -7.41 -16.61 -8.17
CA LYS A 83 -6.20 -16.82 -7.37
C LYS A 83 -5.05 -15.94 -7.88
N LEU A 84 -4.80 -15.96 -9.18
CA LEU A 84 -3.75 -15.17 -9.80
C LEU A 84 -3.99 -13.66 -9.64
N ALA A 85 -5.22 -13.20 -9.88
CA ALA A 85 -5.60 -11.79 -9.72
C ALA A 85 -5.43 -11.32 -8.27
N THR A 86 -5.83 -12.13 -7.30
CA THR A 86 -5.64 -11.85 -5.87
C THR A 86 -4.15 -11.68 -5.56
N MET A 87 -3.29 -12.59 -6.04
CA MET A 87 -1.86 -12.52 -5.82
C MET A 87 -1.22 -11.26 -6.43
N HIS A 88 -1.62 -10.86 -7.63
CA HIS A 88 -1.16 -9.63 -8.26
C HIS A 88 -1.66 -8.38 -7.50
N LEU A 89 -2.88 -8.42 -6.97
CA LEU A 89 -3.49 -7.28 -6.29
C LEU A 89 -2.98 -7.11 -4.86
N THR A 90 -2.91 -8.16 -4.06
CA THR A 90 -2.64 -8.08 -2.61
C THR A 90 -1.35 -8.77 -2.19
N GLY A 91 -0.63 -9.37 -3.13
CA GLY A 91 0.53 -10.20 -2.84
C GLY A 91 0.18 -11.64 -2.47
N CYS A 92 1.21 -12.45 -2.20
CA CYS A 92 1.05 -13.86 -1.89
C CYS A 92 1.14 -14.18 -0.39
N CYS A 93 1.60 -13.21 0.45
CA CYS A 93 1.82 -13.45 1.89
C CYS A 93 0.58 -13.23 2.76
N GLY A 94 -0.57 -12.85 2.18
CA GLY A 94 -1.80 -12.55 2.93
C GLY A 94 -1.73 -11.23 3.72
N ALA A 95 -2.86 -10.80 4.29
CA ALA A 95 -3.02 -9.49 4.93
C ALA A 95 -2.38 -9.35 6.32
N ASN A 96 -1.84 -10.41 6.92
CA ASN A 96 -1.30 -10.39 8.29
C ASN A 96 0.20 -10.13 8.33
N HIS A 97 0.60 -8.96 7.82
CA HIS A 97 1.98 -8.52 7.92
C HIS A 97 2.21 -7.86 9.26
N ALA A 98 2.90 -8.54 10.19
CA ALA A 98 3.19 -8.01 11.52
C ALA A 98 3.80 -6.60 11.41
N GLY A 99 3.09 -5.61 11.96
CA GLY A 99 3.53 -4.22 11.98
C GLY A 99 3.26 -3.40 10.70
N TRP A 100 2.53 -3.93 9.71
CA TRP A 100 2.06 -3.17 8.55
C TRP A 100 0.63 -2.67 8.81
N HIS A 101 0.49 -1.37 9.06
CA HIS A 101 -0.78 -0.71 9.39
C HIS A 101 -1.25 0.23 8.26
N ILE A 102 -0.88 -0.07 7.02
CA ILE A 102 -1.49 0.55 5.85
C ILE A 102 -2.65 -0.35 5.46
N VAL A 103 -3.86 0.18 5.57
CA VAL A 103 -5.05 -0.53 5.12
C VAL A 103 -5.10 -0.43 3.61
N ASP A 104 -5.11 -1.58 2.95
CA ASP A 104 -5.34 -1.65 1.52
C ASP A 104 -6.79 -1.23 1.24
N SER A 105 -6.95 -0.21 0.41
CA SER A 105 -8.27 0.22 -0.06
C SER A 105 -8.76 -0.62 -1.25
N ASP A 106 -7.87 -1.43 -1.84
CA ASP A 106 -8.18 -2.24 -3.01
C ASP A 106 -8.96 -3.49 -2.57
N SER A 107 -10.23 -3.52 -2.92
CA SER A 107 -11.11 -4.65 -2.60
C SER A 107 -10.88 -5.82 -3.57
N THR A 108 -10.79 -7.02 -3.01
CA THR A 108 -10.82 -8.26 -3.80
C THR A 108 -12.26 -8.75 -4.07
N ALA A 109 -13.25 -8.15 -3.42
CA ALA A 109 -14.64 -8.60 -3.47
C ALA A 109 -15.27 -8.51 -4.87
N ASP A 110 -14.84 -7.56 -5.68
CA ASP A 110 -15.32 -7.33 -7.05
C ASP A 110 -14.46 -8.04 -8.13
N LEU A 111 -13.36 -8.71 -7.75
CA LEU A 111 -12.51 -9.43 -8.71
C LEU A 111 -13.25 -10.43 -9.58
N PRO A 112 -14.18 -11.28 -9.06
CA PRO A 112 -14.93 -12.20 -9.90
C PRO A 112 -15.72 -11.50 -11.01
N ALA A 113 -16.37 -10.38 -10.70
CA ALA A 113 -17.12 -9.60 -11.68
C ALA A 113 -16.20 -8.92 -12.71
N ARG A 114 -15.06 -8.40 -12.27
CA ARG A 114 -14.04 -7.79 -13.14
C ARG A 114 -13.42 -8.82 -14.09
N ILE A 115 -13.11 -10.03 -13.59
CA ILE A 115 -12.62 -11.14 -14.41
C ILE A 115 -13.66 -11.51 -15.47
N ALA A 116 -14.92 -11.70 -15.06
CA ALA A 116 -15.99 -12.04 -15.97
C ALA A 116 -16.17 -10.98 -17.09
N ALA A 117 -16.10 -9.70 -16.73
CA ALA A 117 -16.13 -8.60 -17.70
C ALA A 117 -14.91 -8.62 -18.64
N ALA A 118 -13.71 -8.88 -18.13
CA ALA A 118 -12.49 -8.97 -18.94
C ALA A 118 -12.52 -10.16 -19.91
N VAL A 119 -13.01 -11.31 -19.48
CA VAL A 119 -13.17 -12.51 -20.33
C VAL A 119 -14.18 -12.25 -21.45
N SER A 120 -15.36 -11.72 -21.11
CA SER A 120 -16.41 -11.43 -22.12
C SER A 120 -16.02 -10.30 -23.07
N GLY A 121 -15.22 -9.33 -22.61
CA GLY A 121 -14.74 -8.20 -23.39
C GLY A 121 -13.43 -8.47 -24.15
N GLY A 122 -12.80 -9.65 -24.00
CA GLY A 122 -11.50 -9.94 -24.64
C GLY A 122 -10.36 -9.07 -24.14
N THR A 123 -10.42 -8.60 -22.88
CA THR A 123 -9.46 -7.65 -22.29
C THR A 123 -8.69 -8.23 -21.12
N LEU A 124 -8.55 -9.56 -21.05
CA LEU A 124 -7.94 -10.24 -19.90
C LEU A 124 -6.47 -9.83 -19.69
N ASP A 125 -5.71 -9.66 -20.76
CA ASP A 125 -4.31 -9.20 -20.70
C ASP A 125 -4.20 -7.78 -20.11
N ALA A 126 -5.05 -6.85 -20.52
CA ALA A 126 -5.12 -5.50 -19.96
C ALA A 126 -5.58 -5.50 -18.50
N PHE A 127 -6.50 -6.37 -18.14
CA PHE A 127 -6.97 -6.55 -16.77
C PHE A 127 -5.81 -6.95 -15.84
N PHE A 128 -5.06 -8.00 -16.15
CA PHE A 128 -3.93 -8.44 -15.34
C PHE A 128 -2.80 -7.39 -15.29
N THR A 129 -2.49 -6.74 -16.42
CA THR A 129 -1.52 -5.64 -16.48
C THR A 129 -1.90 -4.52 -15.50
N GLY A 130 -3.17 -4.18 -15.41
CA GLY A 130 -3.69 -3.15 -14.51
C GLY A 130 -3.66 -3.51 -13.02
N LEU A 131 -3.48 -4.78 -12.66
CA LEU A 131 -3.36 -5.20 -11.26
C LEU A 131 -1.98 -4.94 -10.66
N ALA A 132 -0.94 -4.82 -11.47
CA ALA A 132 0.41 -4.53 -10.98
C ALA A 132 0.52 -3.10 -10.42
N PRO A 133 1.37 -2.85 -9.40
CA PRO A 133 1.66 -1.50 -8.93
C PRO A 133 2.23 -0.63 -10.06
N GLN A 134 1.65 0.55 -10.26
CA GLN A 134 2.02 1.45 -11.37
C GLN A 134 3.15 2.43 -11.01
N ASN A 135 3.70 2.38 -9.80
CA ASN A 135 4.81 3.22 -9.39
C ASN A 135 6.10 2.82 -10.12
N PRO A 136 6.92 3.78 -10.60
CA PRO A 136 8.18 3.50 -11.28
C PRO A 136 9.17 2.62 -10.49
N ASP A 137 9.15 2.69 -9.15
CA ASP A 137 9.98 1.82 -8.30
C ASP A 137 9.64 0.33 -8.53
N TYR A 138 8.34 -0.01 -8.67
CA TYR A 138 7.95 -1.39 -8.90
C TYR A 138 8.47 -1.92 -10.25
N ALA A 139 8.33 -1.12 -11.31
CA ALA A 139 8.85 -1.49 -12.62
C ALA A 139 10.37 -1.69 -12.61
N ALA A 140 11.10 -0.80 -11.92
CA ALA A 140 12.56 -0.91 -11.76
C ALA A 140 12.95 -2.15 -10.94
N LEU A 141 12.25 -2.45 -9.85
CA LEU A 141 12.49 -3.65 -9.04
C LEU A 141 12.23 -4.92 -9.85
N ARG A 142 11.17 -4.96 -10.66
CA ARG A 142 10.84 -6.08 -11.54
C ARG A 142 11.94 -6.33 -12.58
N ALA A 143 12.43 -5.27 -13.22
CA ALA A 143 13.53 -5.37 -14.17
C ALA A 143 14.83 -5.85 -13.52
N ALA A 144 15.16 -5.31 -12.34
CA ALA A 144 16.32 -5.73 -11.56
C ALA A 144 16.19 -7.19 -11.09
N TYR A 145 15.00 -7.62 -10.65
CA TYR A 145 14.72 -9.00 -10.24
C TYR A 145 14.95 -10.01 -11.37
N ALA A 146 14.57 -9.66 -12.60
CA ALA A 146 14.79 -10.50 -13.78
C ALA A 146 16.28 -10.66 -14.10
N ALA A 147 17.08 -9.61 -13.88
CA ALA A 147 18.51 -9.60 -14.21
C ALA A 147 19.42 -10.12 -13.08
N GLU A 148 18.93 -10.12 -11.82
CA GLU A 148 19.74 -10.42 -10.64
C GLU A 148 20.09 -11.92 -10.55
N GLN A 149 21.38 -12.21 -10.32
CA GLN A 149 21.90 -13.58 -10.18
C GLN A 149 22.26 -13.94 -8.73
N ASP A 150 22.52 -12.93 -7.87
CA ASP A 150 22.78 -13.18 -6.45
C ASP A 150 21.48 -13.54 -5.73
N PRO A 151 21.38 -14.72 -5.10
CA PRO A 151 20.13 -15.17 -4.48
C PRO A 151 19.65 -14.25 -3.34
N GLY A 152 20.57 -13.67 -2.55
CA GLY A 152 20.23 -12.79 -1.44
C GLY A 152 19.66 -11.46 -1.93
N ARG A 153 20.29 -10.87 -2.94
CA ARG A 153 19.80 -9.63 -3.57
C ARG A 153 18.48 -9.89 -4.30
N LYS A 154 18.35 -11.01 -5.01
CA LYS A 154 17.10 -11.42 -5.67
C LYS A 154 15.96 -11.59 -4.67
N ALA A 155 16.21 -12.22 -3.52
CA ALA A 155 15.24 -12.34 -2.44
C ALA A 155 14.83 -10.96 -1.88
N THR A 156 15.78 -10.03 -1.73
CA THR A 156 15.50 -8.67 -1.30
C THR A 156 14.61 -7.93 -2.31
N LEU A 157 14.89 -8.06 -3.61
CA LEU A 157 14.04 -7.48 -4.66
C LEU A 157 12.61 -8.04 -4.59
N ALA A 158 12.46 -9.37 -4.48
CA ALA A 158 11.17 -10.03 -4.35
C ALA A 158 10.35 -9.53 -3.15
N ARG A 159 10.98 -9.40 -1.95
CA ARG A 159 10.32 -8.85 -0.75
C ARG A 159 9.82 -7.42 -0.96
N ASN A 160 10.57 -6.61 -1.69
CA ASN A 160 10.19 -5.24 -1.95
C ASN A 160 9.10 -5.14 -3.04
N MET A 161 9.11 -6.01 -4.05
CA MET A 161 8.00 -6.14 -5.00
C MET A 161 6.71 -6.57 -4.28
N GLU A 162 6.80 -7.48 -3.31
CA GLU A 162 5.67 -7.89 -2.49
C GLU A 162 5.13 -6.71 -1.66
N ARG A 163 5.98 -5.93 -0.97
CA ARG A 163 5.59 -4.75 -0.20
C ARG A 163 4.90 -3.68 -1.04
N TRP A 164 5.26 -3.55 -2.31
CA TRP A 164 4.58 -2.64 -3.22
C TRP A 164 3.12 -3.06 -3.48
N ARG A 165 2.81 -4.36 -3.43
CA ARG A 165 1.44 -4.88 -3.56
C ARG A 165 0.58 -4.59 -2.32
N TRP A 166 1.20 -4.28 -1.18
CA TRP A 166 0.51 -3.91 0.06
C TRP A 166 0.21 -2.42 0.17
N LEU A 167 0.61 -1.62 -0.81
CA LEU A 167 0.20 -0.23 -0.94
C LEU A 167 -1.04 -0.13 -1.84
N PRO A 168 -1.94 0.85 -1.59
CA PRO A 168 -3.07 1.11 -2.49
C PRO A 168 -2.62 1.30 -3.94
N ARG A 169 -3.36 0.74 -4.89
CA ARG A 169 -3.09 0.93 -6.34
C ARG A 169 -3.23 2.37 -6.76
N ASP A 170 -4.21 3.08 -6.16
CA ASP A 170 -4.32 4.53 -6.27
C ASP A 170 -3.83 5.19 -4.96
N PRO A 171 -2.56 5.60 -4.88
CA PRO A 171 -2.04 6.30 -3.71
C PRO A 171 -2.56 7.75 -3.62
N GLY A 172 -3.35 8.21 -4.59
CA GLY A 172 -3.81 9.57 -4.75
C GLY A 172 -2.98 10.37 -5.76
N SER A 173 -3.60 11.41 -6.35
CA SER A 173 -2.93 12.30 -7.31
C SER A 173 -1.75 13.07 -6.71
N ARG A 174 -1.74 13.27 -5.38
CA ARG A 174 -0.66 13.86 -4.58
C ARG A 174 -0.49 13.04 -3.31
N TYR A 175 0.72 12.58 -3.02
CA TYR A 175 1.00 11.83 -1.80
C TYR A 175 2.45 11.95 -1.35
N LEU A 176 2.70 11.66 -0.08
CA LEU A 176 4.03 11.48 0.49
C LEU A 176 4.30 9.98 0.68
N LEU A 177 5.48 9.54 0.29
CA LEU A 177 6.01 8.21 0.60
C LEU A 177 7.28 8.36 1.42
N VAL A 178 7.23 7.97 2.69
CA VAL A 178 8.40 7.88 3.56
C VAL A 178 8.93 6.46 3.49
N ASN A 179 10.13 6.28 2.94
CA ASN A 179 10.84 5.01 3.04
C ASN A 179 11.80 5.05 4.23
N THR A 180 11.45 4.35 5.30
CA THR A 180 12.23 4.41 6.55
C THR A 180 13.55 3.63 6.46
N ALA A 181 13.71 2.63 5.58
CA ALA A 181 14.98 1.96 5.35
C ALA A 181 15.95 2.83 4.52
N ALA A 182 15.45 3.58 3.56
CA ALA A 182 16.23 4.51 2.75
C ALA A 182 16.52 5.85 3.45
N PHE A 183 15.87 6.12 4.58
CA PHE A 183 15.93 7.41 5.27
C PHE A 183 15.55 8.59 4.38
N GLU A 184 14.43 8.47 3.65
CA GLU A 184 13.96 9.53 2.75
C GLU A 184 12.44 9.69 2.80
N VAL A 185 11.97 10.88 2.44
CA VAL A 185 10.60 11.16 2.07
C VAL A 185 10.57 11.65 0.63
N ARG A 186 9.62 11.15 -0.14
CA ARG A 186 9.35 11.54 -1.52
C ARG A 186 7.97 12.17 -1.62
N TYR A 187 7.86 13.28 -2.31
CA TYR A 187 6.59 13.91 -2.66
C TYR A 187 6.28 13.64 -4.12
N TRP A 188 5.14 13.03 -4.36
CA TRP A 188 4.62 12.70 -5.68
C TRP A 188 3.41 13.57 -6.01
N SER A 189 3.34 14.05 -7.25
CA SER A 189 2.18 14.79 -7.78
C SER A 189 2.00 14.49 -9.25
N GLY A 190 0.76 14.13 -9.66
CA GLY A 190 0.45 13.77 -11.05
C GLY A 190 1.33 12.62 -11.60
N GLY A 191 1.63 11.63 -10.77
CA GLY A 191 2.47 10.48 -11.14
C GLY A 191 3.98 10.79 -11.25
N LYS A 192 4.41 12.02 -10.93
CA LYS A 192 5.82 12.45 -11.02
C LYS A 192 6.40 12.70 -9.64
N LEU A 193 7.67 12.33 -9.45
CA LEU A 193 8.44 12.72 -8.27
C LEU A 193 8.76 14.22 -8.35
N VAL A 194 8.21 15.00 -7.39
CA VAL A 194 8.37 16.46 -7.33
C VAL A 194 9.48 16.88 -6.40
N ASP A 195 9.60 16.20 -5.24
CA ASP A 195 10.61 16.50 -4.23
C ASP A 195 11.06 15.25 -3.48
N ARG A 196 12.32 15.26 -3.05
CA ARG A 196 12.94 14.19 -2.27
C ARG A 196 13.77 14.81 -1.15
N ARG A 197 13.55 14.37 0.10
CA ARG A 197 14.29 14.87 1.27
C ARG A 197 14.84 13.72 2.10
N ALA A 198 16.04 13.91 2.64
CA ALA A 198 16.57 13.01 3.66
C ALA A 198 15.75 13.13 4.95
N VAL A 199 15.55 12.00 5.63
CA VAL A 199 14.86 11.98 6.92
C VAL A 199 15.70 11.27 8.00
N ILE A 200 15.36 11.57 9.27
CA ILE A 200 15.86 10.85 10.44
C ILE A 200 14.66 10.13 11.06
N ASN A 201 14.74 8.82 11.16
CA ASN A 201 13.70 7.95 11.69
C ASN A 201 13.96 7.51 13.12
N GLY A 202 13.06 6.70 13.66
CA GLY A 202 13.18 6.08 14.98
C GLY A 202 14.45 5.23 15.12
N LYS A 203 15.03 5.24 16.33
CA LYS A 203 16.12 4.32 16.70
C LYS A 203 15.60 2.87 16.70
N VAL A 204 16.49 1.88 16.61
CA VAL A 204 16.12 0.46 16.54
C VAL A 204 15.24 0.03 17.73
N SER A 205 15.50 0.56 18.92
CA SER A 205 14.68 0.30 20.12
C SER A 205 13.34 1.06 20.17
N SER A 206 13.08 1.95 19.20
CA SER A 206 11.83 2.70 19.06
C SER A 206 11.61 3.00 17.56
N PRO A 207 11.36 1.97 16.75
CA PRO A 207 11.29 2.09 15.30
C PRO A 207 10.09 2.93 14.87
N THR A 208 10.23 3.63 13.76
CA THR A 208 9.09 4.28 13.12
C THR A 208 8.12 3.20 12.62
N PRO A 209 6.83 3.22 13.03
CA PRO A 209 5.84 2.26 12.56
C PRO A 209 5.54 2.44 11.07
N ILE A 210 5.02 1.38 10.44
CA ILE A 210 4.50 1.43 9.06
C ILE A 210 3.00 1.71 9.15
N PHE A 211 2.55 2.82 8.55
CA PHE A 211 1.12 3.19 8.55
C PHE A 211 0.82 4.24 7.48
N ALA A 212 -0.46 4.42 7.19
CA ALA A 212 -0.95 5.53 6.39
C ALA A 212 -1.67 6.56 7.26
N ALA A 213 -1.58 7.82 6.87
CA ALA A 213 -2.32 8.93 7.46
C ALA A 213 -2.64 9.97 6.37
N ARG A 214 -3.27 11.09 6.77
CA ARG A 214 -3.49 12.23 5.87
C ARG A 214 -2.86 13.48 6.46
N VAL A 215 -2.07 14.17 5.66
CA VAL A 215 -1.55 15.49 5.99
C VAL A 215 -2.60 16.52 5.63
N THR A 216 -3.04 17.31 6.60
CA THR A 216 -4.09 18.34 6.44
C THR A 216 -3.53 19.76 6.47
N GLY A 217 -2.31 19.95 6.97
CA GLY A 217 -1.71 21.28 7.10
C GLY A 217 -0.29 21.23 7.66
N ILE A 218 0.27 22.40 7.87
CA ILE A 218 1.60 22.62 8.43
C ILE A 218 1.47 23.61 9.60
N THR A 219 1.95 23.22 10.77
CA THR A 219 2.09 24.13 11.92
C THR A 219 3.49 24.70 11.94
N PHE A 220 3.61 26.02 11.88
CA PHE A 220 4.85 26.78 12.08
C PHE A 220 5.01 27.16 13.55
N ASN A 221 6.26 27.29 14.01
CA ASN A 221 6.62 27.55 15.40
C ASN A 221 5.83 26.68 16.38
N PRO A 222 5.88 25.34 16.27
CA PRO A 222 5.02 24.45 17.03
C PRO A 222 5.41 24.43 18.52
N TRP A 223 4.44 24.39 19.40
CA TRP A 223 4.63 23.86 20.74
C TRP A 223 4.82 22.34 20.64
N TRP A 224 5.72 21.80 21.44
CA TRP A 224 5.88 20.38 21.59
C TRP A 224 5.28 19.90 22.91
N ASP A 225 4.19 19.16 22.86
CA ASP A 225 3.68 18.41 24.00
C ASP A 225 4.55 17.16 24.17
N ILE A 226 5.28 17.09 25.29
CA ILE A 226 6.33 16.08 25.46
C ILE A 226 5.72 14.78 25.99
N PRO A 227 5.87 13.65 25.27
CA PRO A 227 5.37 12.36 25.73
C PRO A 227 5.96 11.94 27.09
N PRO A 228 5.18 11.31 27.98
CA PRO A 228 5.63 10.97 29.34
C PRO A 228 6.87 10.06 29.38
N ASN A 229 7.05 9.16 28.40
CA ASN A 229 8.24 8.34 28.29
C ASN A 229 9.51 9.18 28.05
N ILE A 230 9.44 10.19 27.18
CA ILE A 230 10.57 11.11 26.91
C ILE A 230 10.85 12.01 28.13
N VAL A 231 9.81 12.43 28.86
CA VAL A 231 9.99 13.16 30.13
C VAL A 231 10.81 12.33 31.11
N ARG A 232 10.52 11.03 31.19
CA ARG A 232 11.25 10.10 32.10
C ARG A 232 12.70 9.88 31.70
N GLU A 233 13.05 10.01 30.42
CA GLU A 233 14.44 9.83 29.92
C GLU A 233 15.43 10.92 30.39
N GLY A 234 14.94 12.00 31.03
CA GLY A 234 15.85 13.02 31.59
C GLY A 234 15.25 14.40 31.75
N ILE A 235 14.25 14.80 30.97
CA ILE A 235 13.64 16.14 31.04
C ILE A 235 13.06 16.41 32.42
N GLY A 236 12.35 15.43 32.99
CA GLY A 236 11.78 15.52 34.33
C GLY A 236 12.85 15.63 35.43
N LYS A 237 14.00 14.94 35.27
CA LYS A 237 15.15 15.09 36.17
C LYS A 237 15.72 16.49 36.02
N LEU A 238 16.01 16.94 34.81
CA LEU A 238 16.55 18.30 34.57
C LEU A 238 15.63 19.38 35.16
N ALA A 239 14.33 19.28 34.99
CA ALA A 239 13.37 20.25 35.51
C ALA A 239 13.38 20.33 37.06
N ARG A 240 13.67 19.23 37.75
CA ARG A 240 13.76 19.18 39.21
C ARG A 240 15.13 19.65 39.72
N THR A 241 16.23 19.19 39.06
CA THR A 241 17.60 19.45 39.57
C THR A 241 18.20 20.76 39.06
N ASN A 242 17.79 21.26 37.93
CA ASN A 242 18.22 22.55 37.36
C ASN A 242 17.08 23.24 36.59
N PRO A 243 16.09 23.81 37.29
CA PRO A 243 14.95 24.48 36.66
C PRO A 243 15.34 25.64 35.74
N ALA A 244 16.43 26.32 36.01
CA ALA A 244 16.91 27.41 35.17
C ALA A 244 17.36 26.89 33.80
N ALA A 245 18.16 25.83 33.77
CA ALA A 245 18.57 25.16 32.53
C ALA A 245 17.39 24.54 31.77
N ALA A 246 16.41 24.01 32.48
CA ALA A 246 15.19 23.50 31.84
C ALA A 246 14.42 24.64 31.15
N ARG A 247 14.22 25.77 31.81
CA ARG A 247 13.56 26.97 31.23
C ARG A 247 14.35 27.54 30.05
N ALA A 248 15.68 27.61 30.16
CA ALA A 248 16.53 28.08 29.06
C ALA A 248 16.42 27.21 27.80
N ARG A 249 16.12 25.89 27.95
CA ARG A 249 15.83 24.97 26.85
C ARG A 249 14.37 25.02 26.42
N GLY A 250 13.55 25.94 26.94
CA GLY A 250 12.15 26.11 26.59
C GLY A 250 11.20 25.14 27.28
N TYR A 251 11.66 24.28 28.21
CA TYR A 251 10.78 23.34 28.90
C TYR A 251 9.94 24.03 29.95
N VAL A 252 8.64 23.81 29.92
CA VAL A 252 7.67 24.36 30.88
C VAL A 252 6.64 23.29 31.25
N TRP A 253 6.11 23.40 32.46
CA TRP A 253 4.93 22.65 32.88
C TRP A 253 3.71 23.54 32.63
N SER A 254 2.78 23.08 31.80
CA SER A 254 1.58 23.82 31.44
C SER A 254 0.45 22.87 31.04
N GLY A 255 -0.75 23.12 31.53
CA GLY A 255 -1.92 22.30 31.22
C GLY A 255 -1.77 20.84 31.66
N GLY A 256 -1.14 20.59 32.82
CA GLY A 256 -0.96 19.24 33.38
C GLY A 256 0.11 18.39 32.69
N LYS A 257 0.94 18.96 31.81
CA LYS A 257 1.97 18.23 31.05
C LYS A 257 3.23 19.06 30.84
N PHE A 258 4.35 18.37 30.57
CA PHE A 258 5.54 19.04 30.09
C PHE A 258 5.38 19.44 28.63
N ARG A 259 5.78 20.67 28.32
CA ARG A 259 5.78 21.23 26.96
C ARG A 259 7.12 21.89 26.68
N GLN A 260 7.47 21.99 25.41
CA GLN A 260 8.58 22.83 24.98
C GLN A 260 8.04 24.00 24.14
N ARG A 261 8.50 25.21 24.46
CA ARG A 261 8.11 26.44 23.75
C ARG A 261 8.64 26.43 22.32
N PRO A 262 7.98 27.11 21.38
CA PRO A 262 8.55 27.44 20.09
C PRO A 262 9.92 28.10 20.23
N GLY A 263 10.79 27.89 19.26
CA GLY A 263 12.11 28.51 19.23
C GLY A 263 13.18 27.59 18.66
N PRO A 264 14.43 28.09 18.54
CA PRO A 264 15.54 27.43 17.86
C PRO A 264 15.97 26.11 18.54
N THR A 265 15.67 25.95 19.83
CA THR A 265 16.00 24.73 20.60
C THR A 265 14.87 23.73 20.66
N ASN A 266 13.69 24.06 20.10
CA ASN A 266 12.54 23.15 20.11
C ASN A 266 12.87 21.87 19.34
N SER A 267 12.61 20.73 19.94
CA SER A 267 12.90 19.42 19.33
C SER A 267 12.13 19.16 18.04
N LEU A 268 10.96 19.81 17.85
CA LEU A 268 10.19 19.79 16.61
C LEU A 268 10.70 20.77 15.54
N GLY A 269 11.74 21.60 15.90
CA GLY A 269 12.21 22.66 15.02
C GLY A 269 11.15 23.73 14.75
N LEU A 270 11.14 24.25 13.54
CA LEU A 270 10.34 25.42 13.14
C LEU A 270 9.01 25.06 12.49
N MET A 271 8.79 23.76 12.13
CA MET A 271 7.53 23.30 11.56
C MET A 271 7.26 21.84 11.87
N LYS A 272 5.97 21.46 11.85
CA LYS A 272 5.52 20.07 11.80
C LYS A 272 4.32 19.92 10.87
N LEU A 273 4.18 18.76 10.22
CA LEU A 273 2.98 18.41 9.47
C LEU A 273 1.85 18.03 10.43
N VAL A 274 0.65 18.48 10.11
CA VAL A 274 -0.58 18.08 10.81
C VAL A 274 -1.09 16.81 10.15
N MET A 275 -0.92 15.67 10.83
CA MET A 275 -1.28 14.35 10.31
C MET A 275 -1.79 13.45 11.46
N PRO A 276 -3.04 13.60 11.88
CA PRO A 276 -3.62 12.79 12.97
C PRO A 276 -3.50 11.29 12.67
N ASN A 277 -3.02 10.52 13.66
CA ASN A 277 -2.87 9.08 13.57
C ASN A 277 -2.74 8.46 14.97
N PRO A 278 -3.04 7.16 15.17
CA PRO A 278 -3.03 6.52 16.48
C PRO A 278 -1.63 6.35 17.08
N PHE A 279 -0.57 6.49 16.29
CA PHE A 279 0.81 6.32 16.74
C PHE A 279 1.43 7.60 17.30
N ASN A 280 0.77 8.75 17.16
CA ASN A 280 1.30 10.07 17.49
C ASN A 280 2.64 10.37 16.79
N ILE A 281 2.83 9.87 15.58
CA ILE A 281 3.99 10.11 14.72
C ILE A 281 3.68 11.24 13.76
N TYR A 282 4.66 12.10 13.53
CA TYR A 282 4.54 13.19 12.54
C TYR A 282 5.89 13.47 11.87
N LEU A 283 5.82 14.11 10.70
CA LEU A 283 6.98 14.67 10.02
C LEU A 283 7.21 16.09 10.55
N HIS A 284 8.46 16.42 10.89
CA HIS A 284 8.78 17.70 11.50
C HIS A 284 10.22 18.14 11.23
N ASP A 285 10.50 19.39 11.51
CA ASP A 285 11.84 19.96 11.53
C ASP A 285 12.64 19.50 12.77
N THR A 286 13.90 19.89 12.86
CA THR A 286 14.77 19.57 14.01
C THR A 286 15.93 20.57 14.12
N PRO A 287 16.37 20.96 15.34
CA PRO A 287 17.62 21.69 15.51
C PRO A 287 18.87 20.84 15.25
N SER A 288 18.76 19.52 15.31
CA SER A 288 19.90 18.58 15.15
C SER A 288 20.24 18.33 13.68
N LYS A 289 20.51 19.38 12.90
CA LYS A 289 20.73 19.33 11.45
C LYS A 289 21.95 18.49 11.05
N SER A 290 23.00 18.46 11.89
CA SER A 290 24.23 17.68 11.60
C SER A 290 23.99 16.17 11.50
N LEU A 291 22.92 15.65 12.10
CA LEU A 291 22.58 14.23 12.03
C LEU A 291 22.15 13.78 10.62
N PHE A 292 21.75 14.70 9.74
CA PHE A 292 21.44 14.36 8.36
C PHE A 292 22.66 13.92 7.53
N ALA A 293 23.87 14.28 7.95
CA ALA A 293 25.13 13.84 7.32
C ALA A 293 25.50 12.39 7.67
N ARG A 294 24.80 11.75 8.60
CA ARG A 294 25.08 10.35 8.98
C ARG A 294 24.50 9.39 7.94
N PRO A 295 25.23 8.31 7.59
CA PRO A 295 24.72 7.32 6.64
C PRO A 295 23.50 6.56 7.18
N VAL A 296 23.50 6.16 8.46
CA VAL A 296 22.36 5.59 9.16
C VAL A 296 21.72 6.67 10.02
N ARG A 297 20.46 7.00 9.73
CA ARG A 297 19.74 8.12 10.38
C ARG A 297 18.60 7.64 11.28
N ALA A 298 18.90 6.69 12.16
CA ALA A 298 17.95 6.07 13.10
C ALA A 298 18.15 6.64 14.53
N PHE A 299 17.68 7.87 14.80
CA PHE A 299 17.98 8.60 16.05
C PHE A 299 16.75 9.11 16.80
N SER A 300 15.54 9.08 16.21
CA SER A 300 14.35 9.61 16.86
C SER A 300 13.66 8.56 17.77
N HIS A 301 12.58 8.98 18.42
CA HIS A 301 11.69 8.10 19.18
C HIS A 301 10.47 7.64 18.35
N GLY A 302 10.63 7.59 17.02
CA GLY A 302 9.61 7.15 16.08
C GLY A 302 9.17 8.24 15.09
N CYS A 303 9.13 9.52 15.48
CA CYS A 303 8.82 10.62 14.57
C CYS A 303 9.87 10.79 13.47
N VAL A 304 9.48 11.39 12.35
CA VAL A 304 10.30 11.55 11.15
C VAL A 304 10.77 12.99 11.04
N ARG A 305 12.09 13.23 11.22
CA ARG A 305 12.67 14.56 11.04
C ARG A 305 13.04 14.76 9.59
N VAL A 306 12.67 15.90 9.00
CA VAL A 306 12.87 16.18 7.57
C VAL A 306 14.00 17.18 7.37
N SER A 307 14.91 16.89 6.44
CA SER A 307 15.96 17.83 6.04
C SER A 307 15.36 19.01 5.29
N ASP A 308 15.95 20.22 5.47
CA ASP A 308 15.40 21.45 4.90
C ASP A 308 13.86 21.53 4.98
N ALA A 309 13.34 21.34 6.18
CA ALA A 309 11.90 21.23 6.42
C ALA A 309 11.12 22.47 5.95
N LEU A 310 11.71 23.67 5.98
CA LEU A 310 11.05 24.87 5.47
C LEU A 310 11.00 24.91 3.96
N GLY A 311 12.02 24.38 3.23
CA GLY A 311 11.94 24.15 1.78
C GLY A 311 10.90 23.12 1.44
N PHE A 312 10.80 22.05 2.24
CA PHE A 312 9.75 21.05 2.06
C PHE A 312 8.36 21.65 2.27
N ALA A 313 8.17 22.51 3.28
CA ALA A 313 6.92 23.24 3.51
C ALA A 313 6.55 24.14 2.32
N SER A 314 7.52 24.85 1.75
CA SER A 314 7.38 25.68 0.55
C SER A 314 6.80 24.86 -0.62
N VAL A 315 7.40 23.70 -0.91
CA VAL A 315 6.94 22.79 -1.97
C VAL A 315 5.52 22.28 -1.72
N LEU A 316 5.21 21.87 -0.48
CA LEU A 316 3.90 21.31 -0.14
C LEU A 316 2.76 22.34 -0.22
N LEU A 317 3.05 23.60 0.15
CA LEU A 317 2.09 24.71 0.11
C LEU A 317 1.98 25.33 -1.29
N GLY A 318 2.97 25.11 -2.17
CA GLY A 318 3.09 25.86 -3.45
C GLY A 318 3.42 27.33 -3.23
N GLU A 319 4.07 27.68 -2.10
CA GLU A 319 4.48 29.04 -1.76
C GLU A 319 5.99 29.20 -1.94
N ASP A 320 6.45 30.43 -2.13
CA ASP A 320 7.88 30.68 -2.14
C ASP A 320 8.52 30.55 -0.74
N ARG A 321 9.86 30.42 -0.71
CA ARG A 321 10.63 30.27 0.53
C ARG A 321 10.55 31.51 1.41
N ALA A 322 10.41 32.70 0.83
CA ALA A 322 10.32 33.95 1.57
C ALA A 322 9.01 34.03 2.37
N ALA A 323 7.89 33.62 1.79
CA ALA A 323 6.59 33.53 2.47
C ALA A 323 6.66 32.57 3.66
N VAL A 324 7.24 31.39 3.46
CA VAL A 324 7.44 30.40 4.54
C VAL A 324 8.34 30.96 5.66
N ASN A 325 9.43 31.62 5.31
CA ASN A 325 10.34 32.23 6.28
C ASN A 325 9.66 33.37 7.07
N ALA A 326 8.82 34.19 6.43
CA ALA A 326 8.05 35.23 7.08
C ALA A 326 7.08 34.66 8.16
N ARG A 327 6.45 33.52 7.88
CA ARG A 327 5.61 32.82 8.87
C ARG A 327 6.41 32.40 10.09
N VAL A 328 7.62 31.88 9.89
CA VAL A 328 8.51 31.48 11.00
C VAL A 328 9.00 32.69 11.76
N ALA A 329 9.39 33.78 11.07
CA ALA A 329 9.90 35.01 11.67
C ALA A 329 8.87 35.73 12.55
N SER A 330 7.57 35.51 12.35
CA SER A 330 6.52 36.03 13.22
C SER A 330 6.62 35.55 14.67
N GLY A 331 7.30 34.41 14.91
CA GLY A 331 7.38 33.75 16.22
C GLY A 331 6.06 33.12 16.69
N ALA A 332 4.94 33.43 16.05
CA ALA A 332 3.64 32.92 16.42
C ALA A 332 3.45 31.46 16.00
N THR A 333 2.84 30.67 16.87
CA THR A 333 2.37 29.33 16.46
C THR A 333 1.15 29.48 15.58
N ALA A 334 1.27 29.08 14.32
CA ALA A 334 0.19 29.16 13.35
C ALA A 334 0.12 27.90 12.51
N THR A 335 -1.09 27.46 12.17
CA THR A 335 -1.32 26.33 11.26
C THR A 335 -1.89 26.84 9.94
N VAL A 336 -1.25 26.43 8.84
CA VAL A 336 -1.71 26.67 7.47
C VAL A 336 -2.24 25.37 6.94
N SER A 337 -3.49 25.36 6.50
CA SER A 337 -4.11 24.18 5.89
C SER A 337 -3.56 23.95 4.48
N LEU A 338 -3.39 22.70 4.09
CA LEU A 338 -3.19 22.36 2.68
C LEU A 338 -4.48 22.58 1.90
N PRO A 339 -4.41 22.90 0.59
CA PRO A 339 -5.60 23.05 -0.25
C PRO A 339 -6.51 21.81 -0.26
N ALA A 340 -5.92 20.63 -0.15
CA ALA A 340 -6.60 19.37 0.05
C ALA A 340 -5.76 18.45 0.93
N ALA A 341 -6.42 17.65 1.76
CA ALA A 341 -5.74 16.65 2.58
C ALA A 341 -5.04 15.63 1.69
N MET A 342 -3.76 15.38 1.95
CA MET A 342 -2.89 14.56 1.13
C MET A 342 -2.51 13.27 1.87
N PRO A 343 -2.59 12.08 1.24
CA PRO A 343 -2.11 10.83 1.83
C PRO A 343 -0.61 10.90 2.16
N VAL A 344 -0.23 10.27 3.26
CA VAL A 344 1.15 9.98 3.60
C VAL A 344 1.25 8.50 3.97
N TYR A 345 2.15 7.80 3.31
CA TYR A 345 2.48 6.41 3.54
C TYR A 345 3.85 6.35 4.19
N ILE A 346 3.95 5.85 5.41
CA ILE A 346 5.21 5.53 6.04
C ILE A 346 5.44 4.04 5.85
N ALA A 347 6.38 3.69 5.00
CA ALA A 347 6.66 2.34 4.55
C ALA A 347 8.11 1.93 4.82
N TYR A 348 8.47 0.69 4.46
CA TYR A 348 9.79 0.13 4.67
C TYR A 348 10.20 -0.67 3.45
N PHE A 349 11.04 -0.09 2.61
CA PHE A 349 11.58 -0.72 1.41
C PHE A 349 13.10 -0.80 1.51
N THR A 350 13.64 -2.02 1.53
CA THR A 350 15.08 -2.30 1.56
C THR A 350 15.71 -2.34 0.17
N ALA A 351 14.91 -2.18 -0.88
CA ALA A 351 15.35 -1.89 -2.23
C ALA A 351 14.35 -0.95 -2.92
N GLY A 352 14.83 -0.08 -3.81
CA GLY A 352 14.02 0.86 -4.59
C GLY A 352 14.89 1.79 -5.43
N LEU A 353 14.27 2.69 -6.21
CA LEU A 353 15.00 3.65 -7.03
C LEU A 353 15.78 4.65 -6.17
N GLY A 354 17.10 4.66 -6.37
CA GLY A 354 18.01 5.66 -5.83
C GLY A 354 17.86 7.03 -6.50
N PRO A 355 18.60 8.03 -6.01
CA PRO A 355 18.62 9.37 -6.63
C PRO A 355 19.15 9.39 -8.06
N ASP A 356 19.99 8.41 -8.40
CA ASP A 356 20.61 8.21 -9.72
C ASP A 356 19.71 7.45 -10.70
N GLY A 357 18.50 7.06 -10.29
CA GLY A 357 17.57 6.29 -11.09
C GLY A 357 17.91 4.79 -11.19
N GLN A 358 18.96 4.33 -10.48
CA GLN A 358 19.29 2.92 -10.39
C GLN A 358 18.65 2.28 -9.15
N VAL A 359 18.47 0.96 -9.16
CA VAL A 359 17.98 0.26 -7.98
C VAL A 359 19.08 0.22 -6.93
N ALA A 360 18.81 0.81 -5.77
CA ALA A 360 19.64 0.83 -4.60
C ALA A 360 19.12 -0.17 -3.56
N PHE A 361 20.04 -0.75 -2.77
CA PHE A 361 19.75 -1.61 -1.64
C PHE A 361 20.06 -0.88 -0.33
N TYR A 362 19.16 -0.99 0.64
CA TYR A 362 19.26 -0.32 1.93
C TYR A 362 19.36 -1.35 3.06
N PRO A 363 20.11 -1.05 4.14
CA PRO A 363 20.21 -1.97 5.29
C PRO A 363 18.84 -2.24 5.93
N ASP A 364 18.58 -3.49 6.31
CA ASP A 364 17.40 -3.89 7.09
C ASP A 364 17.59 -3.56 8.57
N ILE A 365 17.64 -2.26 8.90
CA ILE A 365 17.93 -1.78 10.25
C ILE A 365 16.92 -2.19 11.32
N TYR A 366 15.70 -2.54 10.90
CA TYR A 366 14.62 -2.95 11.82
C TYR A 366 14.32 -4.46 11.77
N GLY A 367 15.09 -5.24 10.98
CA GLY A 367 14.91 -6.70 10.87
C GLY A 367 13.59 -7.11 10.20
N ARG A 368 13.00 -6.24 9.37
CA ARG A 368 11.69 -6.50 8.76
C ARG A 368 11.75 -7.41 7.53
N ASP A 369 12.91 -7.53 6.89
CA ASP A 369 13.12 -8.50 5.82
C ASP A 369 13.20 -9.91 6.40
N ALA A 370 13.94 -10.08 7.51
CA ALA A 370 14.04 -11.34 8.22
C ALA A 370 12.67 -11.83 8.73
N ALA A 371 11.81 -10.91 9.17
CA ALA A 371 10.46 -11.25 9.62
C ALA A 371 9.54 -11.78 8.51
N MET A 372 9.86 -11.53 7.24
CA MET A 372 9.12 -12.10 6.09
C MET A 372 9.58 -13.52 5.73
N GLY A 373 10.64 -14.04 6.36
CA GLY A 373 11.23 -15.34 6.06
C GLY A 373 12.16 -15.33 4.84
N ASP A 374 12.76 -16.49 4.56
CA ASP A 374 13.68 -16.69 3.46
C ASP A 374 12.98 -17.30 2.26
N MET A 375 13.41 -16.92 1.06
CA MET A 375 13.10 -17.66 -0.17
C MET A 375 13.87 -18.98 -0.12
N LYS A 376 13.17 -20.10 0.11
CA LYS A 376 13.77 -21.44 0.01
C LYS A 376 13.56 -22.01 -1.39
N ASP A 377 14.63 -22.51 -2.00
CA ASP A 377 14.61 -23.27 -3.26
C ASP A 377 13.90 -22.58 -4.44
N ASN A 378 14.14 -21.26 -4.64
CA ASN A 378 13.44 -20.44 -5.64
C ASN A 378 11.91 -20.39 -5.48
N LYS A 379 11.36 -20.90 -4.37
CA LYS A 379 9.97 -20.67 -4.03
C LYS A 379 9.82 -19.30 -3.37
N PRO A 380 8.79 -18.54 -3.74
CA PRO A 380 8.50 -17.28 -3.07
C PRO A 380 8.36 -17.54 -1.57
N PHE A 381 8.90 -16.62 -0.75
CA PHE A 381 8.86 -16.66 0.73
C PHE A 381 7.45 -16.83 1.34
N CYS A 382 6.41 -16.73 0.52
CA CYS A 382 5.02 -16.92 0.92
C CYS A 382 4.46 -18.33 0.60
N ALA A 383 5.26 -19.22 0.07
CA ALA A 383 4.89 -20.61 -0.19
C ALA A 383 5.27 -21.48 1.02
N ALA A 384 4.53 -21.35 2.12
CA ALA A 384 4.55 -22.28 3.25
C ALA A 384 3.20 -22.99 3.35
#